data_398fc83a7ee99d0257fa4e8ad43b52f9
#
_entry.id   398fc83a7ee99d0257fa4e8ad43b52f9
#
_cell.length_a   1.000
_cell.length_b   1.000
_cell.length_c   1.000
_cell.angle_alpha   90.00
_cell.angle_beta   90.00
_cell.angle_gamma   90.00
#
_symmetry.space_group_name_H-M   'P 1'
#
loop_
_entity.id
_entity.type
_entity.pdbx_description
1 polymer ?
#
loop_
_entity_poly.entity_id
_entity_poly.type
_entity_poly.pdbx_seq_one_letter_code
_entity_poly.pdbx_strand_id
1 'polypeptide(L)'
;MRGMETIKRVFLVDRSEIAYLRMTFESYDGMAVVRTLDPRKALIEVLIAPGCLDLVEQLVQDLVKREGVKLIPQIQEAGGGGASPGF
;
A
#
# COMPACT_ATOMS: atom_id res chain seq x y z
N MET A 1 8.67 -6.26 -21.59
CA MET A 1 8.40 -6.47 -21.22
C MET A 1 7.74 -6.23 -20.36
N ARG A 2 7.12 -6.39 -20.11
CA ARG A 2 6.42 -6.09 -19.39
C ARG A 2 6.49 -6.75 -18.23
N GLY A 3 6.20 -7.30 -17.47
CA GLY A 3 6.32 -7.99 -16.27
C GLY A 3 7.16 -7.33 -15.22
N MET A 4 7.74 -6.26 -15.56
CA MET A 4 8.60 -5.54 -14.63
C MET A 4 7.93 -4.32 -14.04
N GLU A 5 6.62 -4.29 -14.12
CA GLU A 5 5.92 -3.11 -13.66
C GLU A 5 5.76 -3.11 -12.15
N THR A 6 5.87 -1.93 -11.59
CA THR A 6 5.61 -1.72 -10.17
C THR A 6 4.12 -1.85 -9.90
N ILE A 7 3.78 -2.58 -8.87
CA ILE A 7 2.40 -2.73 -8.46
C ILE A 7 2.10 -1.69 -7.39
N LYS A 8 0.97 -1.01 -7.53
CA LYS A 8 0.58 0.02 -6.58
C LYS A 8 -0.60 -0.44 -5.75
N ARG A 9 -0.52 -0.22 -4.46
CA ARG A 9 -1.61 -0.52 -3.56
C ARG A 9 -1.84 0.69 -2.66
N VAL A 10 -3.08 1.09 -2.52
CA VAL A 10 -3.43 2.25 -1.71
C VAL A 10 -4.15 1.77 -0.47
N PHE A 11 -3.76 2.31 0.67
CA PHE A 11 -4.37 1.95 1.94
C PHE A 11 -4.79 3.18 2.71
N LEU A 12 -5.92 3.07 3.39
CA LEU A 12 -6.31 4.02 4.40
C LEU A 12 -5.77 3.51 5.73
N VAL A 13 -5.02 4.36 6.42
CA VAL A 13 -4.35 3.94 7.64
C VAL A 13 -4.59 4.97 8.74
N ASP A 14 -3.98 4.73 9.90
CA ASP A 14 -3.98 5.71 10.97
C ASP A 14 -2.85 6.69 10.71
N ARG A 15 -3.13 7.97 10.86
CA ARG A 15 -2.10 8.98 10.63
C ARG A 15 -0.88 8.75 11.54
N SER A 16 -1.13 8.32 12.75
CA SER A 16 -0.05 8.08 13.69
C SER A 16 0.83 6.91 13.28
N GLU A 17 0.37 6.08 12.35
CA GLU A 17 1.12 4.91 11.94
C GLU A 17 1.86 5.10 10.62
N ILE A 18 1.72 6.25 9.99
CA ILE A 18 2.31 6.41 8.67
C ILE A 18 3.83 6.24 8.70
N ALA A 19 4.48 6.87 9.68
CA ALA A 19 5.94 6.76 9.77
C ALA A 19 6.38 5.34 10.06
N TYR A 20 5.65 4.66 10.93
CA TYR A 20 5.97 3.28 11.26
C TYR A 20 5.79 2.37 10.03
N LEU A 21 4.69 2.58 9.29
CA LEU A 21 4.45 1.76 8.12
C LEU A 21 5.48 2.00 7.04
N ARG A 22 5.86 3.27 6.85
CA ARG A 22 6.91 3.56 5.88
C ARG A 22 8.20 2.85 6.26
N MET A 23 8.60 2.97 7.52
CA MET A 23 9.81 2.33 7.97
C MET A 23 9.73 0.82 7.80
N THR A 24 8.59 0.25 8.13
CA THR A 24 8.42 -1.20 8.06
C THR A 24 8.49 -1.72 6.63
N PHE A 25 7.74 -1.08 5.72
CA PHE A 25 7.76 -1.53 4.32
C PHE A 25 9.11 -1.30 3.67
N GLU A 26 9.79 -0.22 4.03
CA GLU A 26 11.05 0.11 3.38
C GLU A 26 12.24 -0.52 4.06
N SER A 27 12.02 -1.27 5.14
CA SER A 27 13.12 -1.96 5.80
C SER A 27 13.61 -3.17 5.00
N TYR A 28 12.79 -3.65 4.07
CA TYR A 28 13.20 -4.74 3.21
C TYR A 28 13.77 -4.16 1.93
N ASP A 29 15.00 -4.45 1.69
CA ASP A 29 15.74 -3.84 0.60
C ASP A 29 15.05 -4.09 -0.73
N GLY A 30 14.62 -3.03 -1.38
CA GLY A 30 14.05 -3.12 -2.71
C GLY A 30 12.68 -3.73 -2.80
N MET A 31 12.03 -4.00 -1.68
CA MET A 31 10.71 -4.63 -1.73
C MET A 31 9.62 -3.64 -2.06
N ALA A 32 9.61 -2.51 -1.40
CA ALA A 32 8.53 -1.56 -1.56
C ALA A 32 8.95 -0.17 -1.11
N VAL A 33 8.23 0.81 -1.62
CA VAL A 33 8.40 2.21 -1.22
C VAL A 33 7.03 2.75 -0.86
N VAL A 34 6.97 3.56 0.19
CA VAL A 34 5.71 4.11 0.64
C VAL A 34 5.66 5.60 0.37
N ARG A 35 4.56 6.03 -0.24
CA ARG A 35 4.31 7.44 -0.50
C ARG A 35 3.05 7.86 0.22
N THR A 36 3.05 9.06 0.77
CA THR A 36 1.84 9.60 1.37
C THR A 36 1.05 10.33 0.30
N LEU A 37 -0.13 9.84 0.01
CA LEU A 37 -0.98 10.46 -0.99
C LEU A 37 -1.76 11.64 -0.42
N ASP A 38 -2.31 11.44 0.76
CA ASP A 38 -3.11 12.47 1.39
C ASP A 38 -2.90 12.38 2.90
N PRO A 39 -2.10 13.26 3.46
CA PRO A 39 -1.81 13.18 4.89
C PRO A 39 -3.02 13.45 5.77
N ARG A 40 -3.96 14.22 5.27
CA ARG A 40 -5.14 14.51 6.06
C ARG A 40 -6.04 13.30 6.19
N LYS A 41 -6.19 12.57 5.10
CA LYS A 41 -7.02 11.38 5.09
C LYS A 41 -6.25 10.14 5.47
N ALA A 42 -4.95 10.27 5.69
CA ALA A 42 -4.09 9.15 6.01
C ALA A 42 -4.11 8.08 4.93
N LEU A 43 -4.00 8.54 3.69
CA LEU A 43 -3.91 7.64 2.55
C LEU A 43 -2.46 7.48 2.15
N ILE A 44 -2.02 6.25 2.06
CA ILE A 44 -0.66 5.97 1.60
C ILE A 44 -0.72 5.05 0.39
N GLU A 45 0.31 5.14 -0.42
CA GLU A 45 0.48 4.27 -1.57
C GLU A 45 1.74 3.46 -1.38
N VAL A 46 1.60 2.16 -1.50
CA VAL A 46 2.73 1.25 -1.42
C VAL A 46 3.10 0.84 -2.83
N LEU A 47 4.30 1.18 -3.25
CA LEU A 47 4.82 0.84 -4.57
C LEU A 47 5.64 -0.43 -4.42
N ILE A 48 5.14 -1.51 -4.97
CA ILE A 48 5.68 -2.84 -4.74
C ILE A 48 6.53 -3.25 -5.93
N ALA A 49 7.77 -3.66 -5.65
CA ALA A 49 8.67 -4.09 -6.69
C ALA A 49 8.15 -5.34 -7.38
N PRO A 50 8.49 -5.53 -8.66
CA PRO A 50 8.07 -6.74 -9.35
C PRO A 50 8.54 -7.99 -8.63
N GLY A 51 7.63 -8.93 -8.47
CA GLY A 51 7.95 -10.18 -7.80
C GLY A 51 7.85 -10.13 -6.28
N CYS A 52 7.53 -8.99 -5.71
CA CYS A 52 7.48 -8.86 -4.26
C CYS A 52 6.06 -8.78 -3.71
N LEU A 53 5.07 -8.95 -4.56
CA LEU A 53 3.69 -8.80 -4.12
C LEU A 53 3.33 -9.75 -2.99
N ASP A 54 3.73 -10.99 -3.10
CA ASP A 54 3.40 -11.98 -2.07
C ASP A 54 4.00 -11.59 -0.73
N LEU A 55 5.25 -11.12 -0.76
CA LEU A 55 5.91 -10.71 0.47
C LEU A 55 5.19 -9.53 1.12
N VAL A 56 4.79 -8.57 0.29
CA VAL A 56 4.10 -7.41 0.82
C VAL A 56 2.76 -7.80 1.38
N GLU A 57 2.05 -8.68 0.71
CA GLU A 57 0.74 -9.10 1.20
C GLU A 57 0.86 -9.86 2.51
N GLN A 58 1.89 -10.68 2.66
CA GLN A 58 2.11 -11.34 3.93
C GLN A 58 2.40 -10.34 5.03
N LEU A 59 3.22 -9.35 4.72
CA LEU A 59 3.54 -8.32 5.69
C LEU A 59 2.30 -7.54 6.11
N VAL A 60 1.46 -7.21 5.15
CA VAL A 60 0.21 -6.51 5.45
C VAL A 60 -0.65 -7.32 6.40
N GLN A 61 -0.79 -8.62 6.11
CA GLN A 61 -1.59 -9.46 6.97
C GLN A 61 -1.01 -9.58 8.36
N ASP A 62 0.30 -9.68 8.46
CA ASP A 62 0.94 -9.73 9.77
C ASP A 62 0.69 -8.44 10.55
N LEU A 63 0.82 -7.30 9.88
CA LEU A 63 0.61 -6.04 10.57
C LEU A 63 -0.82 -5.92 11.08
N VAL A 64 -1.77 -6.32 10.25
CA VAL A 64 -3.18 -6.23 10.64
C VAL A 64 -3.51 -7.22 11.75
N LYS A 65 -3.06 -8.46 11.60
CA LYS A 65 -3.48 -9.50 12.52
C LYS A 65 -2.69 -9.50 13.80
N ARG A 66 -1.40 -9.29 13.70
CA ARG A 66 -0.56 -9.38 14.89
C ARG A 66 -0.46 -8.08 15.65
N GLU A 67 -0.39 -6.99 14.92
CA GLU A 67 -0.15 -5.70 15.55
C GLU A 67 -1.38 -4.82 15.59
N GLY A 68 -2.44 -5.25 14.94
CA GLY A 68 -3.67 -4.47 14.94
C GLY A 68 -3.56 -3.16 14.18
N VAL A 69 -2.63 -3.06 13.26
CA VAL A 69 -2.45 -1.84 12.49
C VAL A 69 -3.59 -1.73 11.47
N LYS A 70 -4.10 -0.52 11.31
CA LYS A 70 -5.17 -0.27 10.38
C LYS A 70 -4.59 -0.15 8.97
N LEU A 71 -4.96 -1.06 8.10
CA LEU A 71 -4.55 -1.06 6.71
C LEU A 71 -5.75 -1.46 5.86
N ILE A 72 -6.53 -0.48 5.45
CA ILE A 72 -7.75 -0.74 4.71
C ILE A 72 -7.48 -0.49 3.23
N PRO A 73 -7.52 -1.54 2.40
CA PRO A 73 -7.24 -1.36 0.98
C PRO A 73 -8.26 -0.43 0.33
N GLN A 74 -7.76 0.44 -0.53
CA GLN A 74 -8.60 1.36 -1.28
C GLN A 74 -8.52 1.01 -2.75
N ILE A 75 -9.63 1.12 -3.42
CA ILE A 75 -9.65 0.91 -4.85
C ILE A 75 -9.17 2.17 -5.52
N GLN A 76 -8.14 2.04 -6.30
CA GLN A 76 -7.62 3.17 -7.02
C GLN A 76 -8.07 3.09 -8.46
N GLU A 77 -8.80 4.09 -8.87
CA GLU A 77 -9.32 4.12 -10.20
C GLU A 77 -8.29 4.66 -11.13
N ALA A 78 -7.76 3.84 -11.91
CA ALA A 78 -6.82 4.34 -12.88
C ALA A 78 -7.61 4.91 -14.00
N GLY A 79 -7.23 5.98 -14.48
CA GLY A 79 -7.85 6.42 -15.63
C GLY A 79 -9.24 6.83 -15.46
N GLY A 80 -9.55 7.00 -14.46
CA GLY A 80 -10.70 7.58 -14.35
C GLY A 80 -11.83 7.02 -14.74
N GLY A 81 -11.86 6.47 -15.01
CA GLY A 81 -12.93 6.12 -15.26
C GLY A 81 -13.91 5.96 -14.62
N GLY A 82 -13.94 6.05 -14.23
CA GLY A 82 -14.90 5.97 -13.84
C GLY A 82 -15.68 5.14 -13.47
N ALA A 83 -15.83 4.86 -13.32
CA ALA A 83 -16.70 4.26 -13.09
C ALA A 83 -17.00 3.75 -12.06
N SER A 84 -17.37 3.67 -11.67
CA SER A 84 -17.67 3.27 -10.98
C SER A 84 -18.10 2.67 -10.46
N PRO A 85 -18.29 2.34 -10.26
CA PRO A 85 -18.71 1.83 -9.84
C PRO A 85 -19.27 1.26 -9.32
N GLY A 86 -19.47 1.11 -9.38
CA GLY A 86 -19.85 0.70 -8.90
C GLY A 86 -20.26 0.55 -8.16
N PHE A 87 -20.38 0.82 -8.09
CA PHE A 87 -20.69 0.83 -7.42
C PHE A 87 -21.12 1.18 -7.27
#